data_bfc2ae976ff2d56e74d34d8b5ca26bae
#
_entry.id   bfc2ae976ff2d56e74d34d8b5ca26bae
#
_cell.length_a   1.000
_cell.length_b   1.000
_cell.length_c   1.000
_cell.angle_alpha   90.00
_cell.angle_beta   90.00
_cell.angle_gamma   90.00
#
_symmetry.space_group_name_H-M   'P 1'
#
loop_
_entity.id
_entity.type
_entity.pdbx_description
1 polymer ?
#
loop_
_entity_poly.entity_id
_entity_poly.type
_entity_poly.pdbx_seq_one_letter_code
_entity_poly.pdbx_strand_id
1 'polypeptide(L)'
;MQSNQAIKLMYALPQLPFLNDDKIDRFLKKLTYLNEDPQWHARRMAGFGGSEVGTLLRERHGSFTNAPGASFKTADQVVAEKLLHRLPMTPTPQCKRGTSIEALTRAAFTKKTNARRFDEAFEAAGAHRTVKPMLGNIDDGLYIGSRTVLVDYKSSQEPYEQLPFDYLAQNNHYAAIAKSNGVTFDKGIIVGIHAPEAMLQGLAAISDNRDNDRETFEFWADMIAKNKVPSVTLKMYHCPLNDQLMSLCENVVQTRWDEYVMQGKLLIPEKSLQLSEDNLMLVEKLMQDATNMMALQRITTERLKETDAKITNLLQGVNTKALPFVNKHPINIASRSTFDKDAAISALAAEGVESEDIASSGPRYDSNMLIHELQRYKPDIDTEQYKIKTPTIPGIKGALKSAGLDYTLFEATKYSFAPSKSKAKAEAFEEVVNQHESSLSMT
;
A
#
# COMPACT_ATOMS: atom_id res chain seq x y z
N MET A 1 -25.71 -7.94 -9.50
CA MET A 1 -26.65 -7.37 -8.50
C MET A 1 -26.12 -6.10 -7.84
N GLN A 2 -24.86 -6.03 -7.41
CA GLN A 2 -24.24 -4.85 -6.77
C GLN A 2 -24.21 -3.60 -7.67
N SER A 3 -23.95 -3.75 -8.98
CA SER A 3 -23.89 -2.63 -9.92
C SER A 3 -25.21 -1.83 -10.03
N ASN A 4 -26.36 -2.50 -10.04
CA ASN A 4 -27.66 -1.82 -10.12
C ASN A 4 -28.01 -1.02 -8.85
N GLN A 5 -27.51 -1.47 -7.67
CA GLN A 5 -27.70 -0.74 -6.42
C GLN A 5 -26.78 0.48 -6.35
N ALA A 6 -25.53 0.34 -6.83
CA ALA A 6 -24.59 1.46 -6.90
C ALA A 6 -25.09 2.55 -7.86
N ILE A 7 -25.59 2.16 -9.03
CA ILE A 7 -26.22 3.07 -9.98
C ILE A 7 -27.41 3.79 -9.32
N LYS A 8 -28.32 3.07 -8.67
CA LYS A 8 -29.46 3.67 -7.95
C LYS A 8 -29.01 4.63 -6.86
N LEU A 9 -27.91 4.30 -6.15
CA LEU A 9 -27.36 5.17 -5.11
C LEU A 9 -26.73 6.43 -5.72
N MET A 10 -26.07 6.34 -6.87
CA MET A 10 -25.49 7.49 -7.57
C MET A 10 -26.57 8.42 -8.15
N TYR A 11 -27.68 7.88 -8.64
CA TYR A 11 -28.82 8.69 -9.07
C TYR A 11 -29.66 9.24 -7.89
N ALA A 12 -29.57 8.65 -6.71
CA ALA A 12 -30.19 9.17 -5.49
C ALA A 12 -29.32 10.21 -4.76
N LEU A 13 -28.05 10.36 -5.13
CA LEU A 13 -27.24 11.48 -4.68
C LEU A 13 -27.89 12.79 -5.18
N PRO A 14 -27.84 13.87 -4.38
CA PRO A 14 -28.35 15.17 -4.84
C PRO A 14 -27.79 15.41 -6.24
N GLN A 15 -28.67 15.68 -7.20
CA GLN A 15 -28.33 15.77 -8.62
C GLN A 15 -27.15 16.72 -8.80
N LEU A 16 -25.96 16.16 -8.82
CA LEU A 16 -24.75 16.89 -9.14
C LEU A 16 -24.86 17.17 -10.64
N PRO A 17 -25.04 18.43 -11.07
CA PRO A 17 -25.49 18.76 -12.43
C PRO A 17 -24.48 18.37 -13.53
N PHE A 18 -23.32 17.87 -13.14
CA PHE A 18 -22.22 17.46 -14.03
C PHE A 18 -22.02 15.93 -14.07
N LEU A 19 -22.79 15.14 -13.29
CA LEU A 19 -22.77 13.68 -13.41
C LEU A 19 -23.62 13.28 -14.62
N ASN A 20 -23.00 12.63 -15.57
CA ASN A 20 -23.67 12.03 -16.71
C ASN A 20 -23.38 10.52 -16.75
N ASP A 21 -24.12 9.79 -17.59
CA ASP A 21 -24.06 8.35 -17.67
C ASP A 21 -22.65 7.85 -18.05
N ASP A 22 -21.91 8.57 -18.91
CA ASP A 22 -20.55 8.20 -19.31
C ASP A 22 -19.56 8.26 -18.15
N LYS A 23 -19.64 9.31 -17.32
CA LYS A 23 -18.79 9.44 -16.12
C LYS A 23 -19.11 8.36 -15.10
N ILE A 24 -20.40 8.08 -14.88
CA ILE A 24 -20.85 7.03 -13.98
C ILE A 24 -20.40 5.65 -14.46
N ASP A 25 -20.56 5.35 -15.74
CA ASP A 25 -20.15 4.08 -16.32
C ASP A 25 -18.64 3.85 -16.22
N ARG A 26 -17.83 4.88 -16.54
CA ARG A 26 -16.37 4.83 -16.37
C ARG A 26 -15.96 4.60 -14.90
N PHE A 27 -16.65 5.25 -13.96
CA PHE A 27 -16.43 5.08 -12.54
C PHE A 27 -16.71 3.64 -12.09
N LEU A 28 -17.88 3.09 -12.45
CA LEU A 28 -18.27 1.74 -12.10
C LEU A 28 -17.36 0.67 -12.74
N LYS A 29 -16.96 0.85 -13.99
CA LYS A 29 -15.97 -0.01 -14.65
C LYS A 29 -14.64 0.00 -13.90
N LYS A 30 -14.18 1.17 -13.46
CA LYS A 30 -12.93 1.29 -12.68
C LYS A 30 -13.03 0.56 -11.35
N LEU A 31 -14.14 0.71 -10.61
CA LEU A 31 -14.36 0.03 -9.33
C LEU A 31 -14.39 -1.50 -9.50
N THR A 32 -15.04 -1.99 -10.55
CA THR A 32 -15.05 -3.42 -10.89
C THR A 32 -13.62 -3.93 -11.16
N TYR A 33 -12.84 -3.16 -11.92
CA TYR A 33 -11.43 -3.51 -12.18
C TYR A 33 -10.57 -3.56 -10.92
N LEU A 34 -10.83 -2.65 -9.96
CA LEU A 34 -10.12 -2.61 -8.68
C LEU A 34 -10.64 -3.63 -7.66
N ASN A 35 -11.73 -4.33 -7.96
CA ASN A 35 -12.46 -5.19 -7.02
C ASN A 35 -12.87 -4.45 -5.73
N GLU A 36 -13.30 -3.19 -5.89
CA GLU A 36 -13.71 -2.33 -4.78
C GLU A 36 -15.24 -2.33 -4.63
N ASP A 37 -15.73 -2.05 -3.39
CA ASP A 37 -17.17 -1.93 -3.14
C ASP A 37 -17.76 -0.66 -3.78
N PRO A 38 -18.62 -0.79 -4.82
CA PRO A 38 -19.21 0.36 -5.48
C PRO A 38 -20.10 1.20 -4.56
N GLN A 39 -20.74 0.58 -3.56
CA GLN A 39 -21.63 1.29 -2.64
C GLN A 39 -20.84 2.19 -1.69
N TRP A 40 -19.71 1.70 -1.20
CA TRP A 40 -18.83 2.48 -0.34
C TRP A 40 -18.31 3.73 -1.08
N HIS A 41 -17.85 3.56 -2.32
CA HIS A 41 -17.39 4.67 -3.14
C HIS A 41 -18.52 5.64 -3.50
N ALA A 42 -19.70 5.15 -3.85
CA ALA A 42 -20.85 5.99 -4.15
C ALA A 42 -21.27 6.87 -2.96
N ARG A 43 -21.25 6.31 -1.73
CA ARG A 43 -21.52 7.10 -0.52
C ARG A 43 -20.52 8.24 -0.34
N ARG A 44 -19.23 8.00 -0.63
CA ARG A 44 -18.19 9.04 -0.56
C ARG A 44 -18.35 10.14 -1.60
N MET A 45 -19.09 9.92 -2.68
CA MET A 45 -19.42 10.95 -3.66
C MET A 45 -20.40 12.00 -3.11
N ALA A 46 -21.14 11.70 -2.06
CA ALA A 46 -22.13 12.60 -1.45
C ALA A 46 -21.51 13.70 -0.57
N GLY A 47 -20.18 13.67 -0.34
CA GLY A 47 -19.52 14.65 0.51
C GLY A 47 -18.05 14.38 0.73
N PHE A 48 -17.47 15.10 1.69
CA PHE A 48 -16.08 14.96 2.11
C PHE A 48 -15.99 14.18 3.41
N GLY A 49 -15.11 13.18 3.42
CA GLY A 49 -14.82 12.38 4.61
C GLY A 49 -13.70 12.97 5.47
N GLY A 50 -13.55 12.48 6.72
CA GLY A 50 -12.55 12.95 7.65
C GLY A 50 -11.11 12.89 7.13
N SER A 51 -10.76 11.85 6.35
CA SER A 51 -9.43 11.73 5.73
C SER A 51 -9.13 12.78 4.65
N GLU A 52 -10.13 13.52 4.19
CA GLU A 52 -10.01 14.53 3.14
C GLU A 52 -9.96 15.97 3.70
N VAL A 53 -10.53 16.17 4.90
CA VAL A 53 -10.72 17.52 5.47
C VAL A 53 -9.41 18.22 5.79
N GLY A 54 -8.40 17.50 6.28
CA GLY A 54 -7.10 18.09 6.61
C GLY A 54 -6.43 18.74 5.40
N THR A 55 -6.50 18.10 4.26
CA THR A 55 -5.97 18.64 3.00
C THR A 55 -6.74 19.86 2.50
N LEU A 56 -8.08 19.86 2.64
CA LEU A 56 -8.91 21.02 2.28
C LEU A 56 -8.61 22.23 3.18
N LEU A 57 -8.40 21.98 4.48
CA LEU A 57 -8.04 23.04 5.43
C LEU A 57 -6.68 23.65 5.11
N ARG A 58 -5.65 22.83 4.85
CA ARG A 58 -4.32 23.33 4.50
C ARG A 58 -4.32 24.14 3.22
N GLU A 59 -5.07 23.70 2.22
CA GLU A 59 -5.17 24.43 0.96
C GLU A 59 -5.79 25.82 1.17
N ARG A 60 -6.85 25.92 2.00
CA ARG A 60 -7.57 27.17 2.23
C ARG A 60 -6.88 28.13 3.18
N HIS A 61 -6.26 27.60 4.23
CA HIS A 61 -5.75 28.38 5.36
C HIS A 61 -4.23 28.32 5.54
N GLY A 62 -3.54 27.55 4.69
CA GLY A 62 -2.11 27.32 4.82
C GLY A 62 -1.79 26.22 5.85
N SER A 63 -0.53 26.11 6.21
CA SER A 63 -0.07 25.10 7.19
C SER A 63 -0.36 25.57 8.62
N PHE A 64 -1.09 24.77 9.38
CA PHE A 64 -1.39 25.04 10.80
C PHE A 64 -0.33 24.50 11.75
N THR A 65 0.54 23.62 11.27
CA THR A 65 1.61 23.01 12.06
C THR A 65 2.84 22.77 11.20
N ASN A 66 3.99 22.64 11.84
CA ASN A 66 5.22 22.21 11.19
C ASN A 66 5.28 20.67 10.99
N ALA A 67 4.26 19.96 11.47
CA ALA A 67 4.19 18.51 11.29
C ALA A 67 4.00 18.14 9.81
N PRO A 68 4.66 17.08 9.33
CA PRO A 68 4.45 16.60 7.98
C PRO A 68 2.98 16.22 7.78
N GLY A 69 2.44 16.49 6.61
CA GLY A 69 1.09 16.07 6.25
C GLY A 69 1.02 14.54 6.10
N ALA A 70 -0.07 13.94 6.56
CA ALA A 70 -0.36 12.53 6.30
C ALA A 70 -1.25 12.33 5.07
N SER A 71 -1.64 13.40 4.40
CA SER A 71 -2.52 13.32 3.23
C SER A 71 -1.75 12.87 1.99
N PHE A 72 -2.27 11.83 1.34
CA PHE A 72 -1.76 11.31 0.08
C PHE A 72 -2.39 11.99 -1.15
N LYS A 73 -3.29 12.96 -0.94
CA LYS A 73 -4.01 13.69 -1.98
C LYS A 73 -3.91 15.19 -1.73
N THR A 74 -3.89 15.95 -2.81
CA THR A 74 -4.05 17.41 -2.76
C THR A 74 -5.52 17.79 -2.78
N ALA A 75 -5.87 19.01 -2.41
CA ALA A 75 -7.27 19.46 -2.35
C ALA A 75 -7.94 19.45 -3.74
N ASP A 76 -7.21 19.81 -4.79
CA ASP A 76 -7.67 19.72 -6.17
C ASP A 76 -7.96 18.27 -6.60
N GLN A 77 -7.13 17.31 -6.18
CA GLN A 77 -7.39 15.90 -6.44
C GLN A 77 -8.64 15.41 -5.72
N VAL A 78 -8.87 15.85 -4.48
CA VAL A 78 -10.08 15.52 -3.72
C VAL A 78 -11.33 16.07 -4.43
N VAL A 79 -11.32 17.33 -4.84
CA VAL A 79 -12.44 17.94 -5.60
C VAL A 79 -12.62 17.24 -6.95
N ALA A 80 -11.54 16.97 -7.69
CA ALA A 80 -11.61 16.28 -8.97
C ALA A 80 -12.20 14.86 -8.87
N GLU A 81 -11.97 14.16 -7.77
CA GLU A 81 -12.61 12.86 -7.50
C GLU A 81 -14.11 13.00 -7.29
N LYS A 82 -14.58 14.04 -6.56
CA LYS A 82 -16.03 14.29 -6.39
C LYS A 82 -16.72 14.64 -7.72
N LEU A 83 -16.00 15.25 -8.63
CA LEU A 83 -16.46 15.59 -9.97
C LEU A 83 -16.32 14.46 -11.00
N LEU A 84 -15.77 13.31 -10.61
CA LEU A 84 -15.41 12.21 -11.51
C LEU A 84 -14.48 12.62 -12.67
N HIS A 85 -13.72 13.71 -12.53
CA HIS A 85 -12.59 14.04 -13.38
C HIS A 85 -11.38 13.16 -13.07
N ARG A 86 -11.32 12.67 -11.83
CA ARG A 86 -10.33 11.69 -11.37
C ARG A 86 -11.05 10.46 -10.83
N LEU A 87 -10.64 9.28 -11.29
CA LEU A 87 -11.18 8.01 -10.82
C LEU A 87 -10.42 7.52 -9.57
N PRO A 88 -11.06 6.69 -8.73
CA PRO A 88 -10.42 6.08 -7.57
C PRO A 88 -9.11 5.37 -7.94
N MET A 89 -8.11 5.51 -7.08
CA MET A 89 -6.83 4.82 -7.21
C MET A 89 -6.87 3.51 -6.42
N THR A 90 -6.08 2.55 -6.87
CA THR A 90 -5.85 1.32 -6.09
C THR A 90 -5.30 1.68 -4.72
N PRO A 91 -5.88 1.18 -3.62
CA PRO A 91 -5.33 1.37 -2.29
C PRO A 91 -3.89 0.86 -2.22
N THR A 92 -3.01 1.65 -1.64
CA THR A 92 -1.62 1.24 -1.46
C THR A 92 -1.52 0.04 -0.50
N PRO A 93 -0.44 -0.76 -0.56
CA PRO A 93 -0.23 -1.85 0.41
C PRO A 93 -0.33 -1.36 1.86
N GLN A 94 0.17 -0.15 2.15
CA GLN A 94 0.08 0.48 3.47
C GLN A 94 -1.36 0.77 3.89
N CYS A 95 -2.21 1.26 2.96
CA CYS A 95 -3.63 1.50 3.24
C CYS A 95 -4.35 0.18 3.54
N LYS A 96 -4.13 -0.86 2.72
CA LYS A 96 -4.72 -2.19 2.93
C LYS A 96 -4.31 -2.77 4.27
N ARG A 97 -3.01 -2.76 4.57
CA ARG A 97 -2.48 -3.20 5.87
C ARG A 97 -3.11 -2.42 7.03
N GLY A 98 -3.25 -1.08 6.90
CA GLY A 98 -3.88 -0.23 7.92
C GLY A 98 -5.29 -0.68 8.25
N THR A 99 -6.10 -0.93 7.23
CA THR A 99 -7.48 -1.44 7.40
C THR A 99 -7.49 -2.83 8.04
N SER A 100 -6.62 -3.74 7.60
CA SER A 100 -6.53 -5.09 8.14
C SER A 100 -6.15 -5.11 9.62
N ILE A 101 -5.14 -4.34 10.02
CA ILE A 101 -4.61 -4.37 11.41
C ILE A 101 -5.51 -3.65 12.43
N GLU A 102 -6.45 -2.84 11.98
CA GLU A 102 -7.30 -1.99 12.84
C GLU A 102 -8.04 -2.80 13.92
N ALA A 103 -8.65 -3.93 13.55
CA ALA A 103 -9.40 -4.75 14.50
C ALA A 103 -8.53 -5.30 15.64
N LEU A 104 -7.29 -5.71 15.34
CA LEU A 104 -6.34 -6.17 16.35
C LEU A 104 -5.87 -5.02 17.25
N THR A 105 -5.61 -3.85 16.65
CA THR A 105 -5.22 -2.64 17.39
C THR A 105 -6.32 -2.22 18.36
N ARG A 106 -7.58 -2.23 17.90
CA ARG A 106 -8.77 -1.95 18.70
C ARG A 106 -8.88 -2.92 19.89
N ALA A 107 -8.78 -4.23 19.63
CA ALA A 107 -8.87 -5.24 20.66
C ALA A 107 -7.76 -5.07 21.72
N ALA A 108 -6.53 -4.85 21.30
CA ALA A 108 -5.40 -4.63 22.20
C ALA A 108 -5.60 -3.35 23.05
N PHE A 109 -6.04 -2.27 22.42
CA PHE A 109 -6.30 -1.02 23.11
C PHE A 109 -7.44 -1.13 24.12
N THR A 110 -8.55 -1.76 23.77
CA THR A 110 -9.69 -1.99 24.66
C THR A 110 -9.28 -2.82 25.86
N LYS A 111 -8.48 -3.90 25.68
CA LYS A 111 -7.93 -4.70 26.76
C LYS A 111 -6.99 -3.87 27.67
N LYS A 112 -6.11 -3.06 27.08
CA LYS A 112 -5.15 -2.23 27.82
C LYS A 112 -5.82 -1.20 28.71
N THR A 113 -6.92 -0.62 28.26
CA THR A 113 -7.61 0.49 28.93
C THR A 113 -8.84 0.05 29.71
N ASN A 114 -9.25 -1.20 29.57
CA ASN A 114 -10.54 -1.72 30.07
C ASN A 114 -11.72 -0.83 29.58
N ALA A 115 -11.62 -0.36 28.33
CA ALA A 115 -12.59 0.52 27.74
C ALA A 115 -13.89 -0.24 27.41
N ARG A 116 -15.00 0.48 27.45
CA ARG A 116 -16.32 -0.02 27.03
C ARG A 116 -16.80 0.76 25.83
N ARG A 117 -17.52 0.11 24.96
CA ARG A 117 -18.10 0.72 23.76
C ARG A 117 -19.11 1.82 24.16
N PHE A 118 -19.07 2.91 23.42
CA PHE A 118 -20.00 4.03 23.50
C PHE A 118 -20.91 3.99 22.25
N ASP A 119 -22.02 3.26 22.33
CA ASP A 119 -22.87 2.93 21.17
C ASP A 119 -23.50 4.17 20.56
N GLU A 120 -23.91 5.15 21.35
CA GLU A 120 -24.50 6.40 20.87
C GLU A 120 -23.59 7.19 19.94
N ALA A 121 -22.27 7.00 20.07
CA ALA A 121 -21.29 7.61 19.17
C ALA A 121 -21.42 7.07 17.74
N PHE A 122 -21.72 5.76 17.57
CA PHE A 122 -21.88 5.15 16.28
C PHE A 122 -23.23 5.53 15.64
N GLU A 123 -24.27 5.73 16.44
CA GLU A 123 -25.58 6.21 15.97
C GLU A 123 -25.47 7.67 15.50
N ALA A 124 -24.64 8.48 16.14
CA ALA A 124 -24.38 9.86 15.78
C ALA A 124 -23.42 10.06 14.61
N ALA A 125 -22.71 8.98 14.16
CA ALA A 125 -21.81 9.01 13.03
C ALA A 125 -22.58 9.02 11.69
N GLY A 126 -21.85 9.23 10.59
CA GLY A 126 -22.38 9.15 9.23
C GLY A 126 -22.41 10.50 8.53
N ALA A 127 -23.35 11.38 8.83
CA ALA A 127 -23.47 12.69 8.20
C ALA A 127 -23.76 13.79 9.22
N HIS A 128 -23.17 14.95 8.99
CA HIS A 128 -23.45 16.14 9.80
C HIS A 128 -24.90 16.62 9.60
N ARG A 129 -25.57 17.01 10.69
CA ARG A 129 -27.00 17.35 10.67
C ARG A 129 -27.33 18.51 9.73
N THR A 130 -26.53 19.54 9.69
CA THR A 130 -26.74 20.77 8.91
C THR A 130 -25.79 20.88 7.71
N VAL A 131 -24.53 20.55 7.85
CA VAL A 131 -23.52 20.57 6.78
C VAL A 131 -23.57 19.23 6.04
N LYS A 132 -24.55 19.07 5.16
CA LYS A 132 -24.86 17.79 4.50
C LYS A 132 -23.69 17.11 3.80
N PRO A 133 -22.75 17.82 3.12
CA PRO A 133 -21.60 17.19 2.50
C PRO A 133 -20.49 16.78 3.50
N MET A 134 -20.69 16.97 4.79
CA MET A 134 -19.74 16.55 5.82
C MET A 134 -20.07 15.14 6.28
N LEU A 135 -19.29 14.16 5.81
CA LEU A 135 -19.52 12.73 6.02
C LEU A 135 -18.39 12.11 6.84
N GLY A 136 -18.72 11.11 7.65
CA GLY A 136 -17.70 10.37 8.37
C GLY A 136 -18.22 9.23 9.21
N ASN A 137 -17.44 8.16 9.22
CA ASN A 137 -17.62 7.08 10.17
C ASN A 137 -16.47 7.14 11.16
N ILE A 138 -16.77 7.05 12.43
CA ILE A 138 -15.76 6.95 13.48
C ILE A 138 -15.19 5.53 13.50
N ASP A 139 -13.89 5.40 13.77
CA ASP A 139 -13.32 4.09 13.99
C ASP A 139 -13.82 3.52 15.33
N ASP A 140 -13.84 4.36 16.38
CA ASP A 140 -14.36 3.94 17.67
C ASP A 140 -14.87 5.12 18.53
N GLY A 141 -15.88 4.83 19.37
CA GLY A 141 -16.33 5.65 20.47
C GLY A 141 -16.31 4.81 21.75
N LEU A 142 -15.60 5.27 22.77
CA LEU A 142 -15.34 4.47 23.97
C LEU A 142 -15.62 5.24 25.26
N TYR A 143 -16.03 4.51 26.28
CA TYR A 143 -15.92 4.95 27.69
C TYR A 143 -14.59 4.46 28.26
N ILE A 144 -13.74 5.38 28.67
CA ILE A 144 -12.51 5.10 29.42
C ILE A 144 -12.66 5.73 30.80
N GLY A 145 -12.91 4.91 31.80
CA GLY A 145 -13.39 5.38 33.09
C GLY A 145 -14.78 6.03 32.94
N SER A 146 -14.92 7.29 33.37
CA SER A 146 -16.14 8.09 33.25
C SER A 146 -16.17 8.98 31.97
N ARG A 147 -15.13 8.93 31.13
CA ARG A 147 -14.99 9.85 30.00
C ARG A 147 -15.40 9.20 28.70
N THR A 148 -16.07 9.97 27.86
CA THR A 148 -16.35 9.62 26.46
C THR A 148 -15.15 10.00 25.59
N VAL A 149 -14.64 9.05 24.81
CA VAL A 149 -13.41 9.21 24.03
C VAL A 149 -13.66 8.82 22.56
N LEU A 150 -13.36 9.74 21.67
CA LEU A 150 -13.30 9.48 20.23
C LEU A 150 -11.92 8.89 19.90
N VAL A 151 -11.89 7.75 19.26
CA VAL A 151 -10.66 7.05 18.92
C VAL A 151 -10.56 6.85 17.42
N ASP A 152 -9.35 7.07 16.90
CA ASP A 152 -8.99 6.74 15.52
C ASP A 152 -7.69 5.91 15.55
N TYR A 153 -7.66 4.81 14.78
CA TYR A 153 -6.57 3.85 14.79
C TYR A 153 -5.62 4.08 13.63
N LYS A 154 -4.32 4.03 13.89
CA LYS A 154 -3.27 4.21 12.87
C LYS A 154 -2.18 3.17 13.02
N SER A 155 -1.52 2.82 11.90
CA SER A 155 -0.35 1.95 11.90
C SER A 155 0.81 2.61 11.16
N SER A 156 2.02 2.54 11.73
CA SER A 156 3.24 3.04 11.11
C SER A 156 4.46 2.27 11.60
N GLN A 157 5.57 2.39 10.89
CA GLN A 157 6.82 1.72 11.31
C GLN A 157 7.38 2.36 12.58
N GLU A 158 7.34 3.68 12.67
CA GLU A 158 7.88 4.43 13.80
C GLU A 158 6.77 5.22 14.51
N PRO A 159 6.89 5.41 15.83
CA PRO A 159 6.03 6.31 16.58
C PRO A 159 6.11 7.75 16.06
N TYR A 160 4.98 8.44 16.06
CA TYR A 160 4.95 9.85 15.71
C TYR A 160 5.66 10.69 16.78
N GLU A 161 6.59 11.53 16.36
CA GLU A 161 7.15 12.58 17.21
C GLU A 161 6.12 13.68 17.45
N GLN A 162 5.44 14.08 16.38
CA GLN A 162 4.31 14.99 16.38
C GLN A 162 3.19 14.42 15.52
N LEU A 163 1.94 14.47 16.00
CA LEU A 163 0.79 14.03 15.21
C LEU A 163 0.64 14.88 13.94
N PRO A 164 0.48 14.26 12.78
CA PRO A 164 0.13 14.95 11.56
C PRO A 164 -1.15 15.77 11.73
N PHE A 165 -1.18 16.98 11.19
CA PHE A 165 -2.36 17.84 11.25
C PHE A 165 -3.60 17.16 10.68
N ASP A 166 -3.44 16.33 9.65
CA ASP A 166 -4.56 15.60 9.02
C ASP A 166 -5.31 14.71 10.02
N TYR A 167 -4.61 14.11 10.99
CA TYR A 167 -5.25 13.28 12.01
C TYR A 167 -6.00 14.13 13.04
N LEU A 168 -5.46 15.30 13.39
CA LEU A 168 -6.16 16.26 14.25
C LEU A 168 -7.43 16.76 13.55
N ALA A 169 -7.34 17.12 12.28
CA ALA A 169 -8.47 17.56 11.48
C ALA A 169 -9.52 16.46 11.32
N GLN A 170 -9.10 15.21 11.05
CA GLN A 170 -9.99 14.04 10.93
C GLN A 170 -10.80 13.81 12.20
N ASN A 171 -10.16 13.80 13.38
CA ASN A 171 -10.85 13.61 14.64
C ASN A 171 -11.81 14.76 14.97
N ASN A 172 -11.41 16.01 14.71
CA ASN A 172 -12.29 17.16 14.92
C ASN A 172 -13.47 17.15 13.93
N HIS A 173 -13.28 16.70 12.71
CA HIS A 173 -14.37 16.49 11.74
C HIS A 173 -15.39 15.46 12.26
N TYR A 174 -14.93 14.33 12.79
CA TYR A 174 -15.85 13.32 13.35
C TYR A 174 -16.55 13.81 14.62
N ALA A 175 -15.81 14.54 15.48
CA ALA A 175 -16.41 15.15 16.66
C ALA A 175 -17.50 16.20 16.32
N ALA A 176 -17.29 17.00 15.26
CA ALA A 176 -18.28 17.95 14.77
C ALA A 176 -19.54 17.23 14.27
N ILE A 177 -19.41 16.14 13.51
CA ILE A 177 -20.55 15.32 13.07
C ILE A 177 -21.34 14.80 14.28
N ALA A 178 -20.65 14.16 15.22
CA ALA A 178 -21.28 13.61 16.42
C ALA A 178 -21.99 14.72 17.24
N LYS A 179 -21.31 15.85 17.44
CA LYS A 179 -21.86 17.01 18.17
C LYS A 179 -23.12 17.55 17.48
N SER A 180 -23.14 17.65 16.15
CA SER A 180 -24.29 18.07 15.39
C SER A 180 -25.51 17.15 15.56
N ASN A 181 -25.24 15.87 15.86
CA ASN A 181 -26.24 14.83 16.10
C ASN A 181 -26.51 14.58 17.60
N GLY A 182 -26.04 15.48 18.48
CA GLY A 182 -26.35 15.47 19.90
C GLY A 182 -25.40 14.66 20.79
N VAL A 183 -24.29 14.16 20.24
CA VAL A 183 -23.27 13.42 20.99
C VAL A 183 -21.98 14.21 21.09
N THR A 184 -21.41 14.30 22.29
CA THR A 184 -20.15 14.99 22.55
C THR A 184 -19.12 14.03 23.14
N PHE A 185 -17.85 14.27 22.84
CA PHE A 185 -16.74 13.55 23.41
C PHE A 185 -15.93 14.45 24.34
N ASP A 186 -15.51 13.91 25.49
CA ASP A 186 -14.60 14.61 26.41
C ASP A 186 -13.18 14.71 25.86
N LYS A 187 -12.77 13.75 25.03
CA LYS A 187 -11.43 13.66 24.46
C LYS A 187 -11.43 13.02 23.09
N GLY A 188 -10.44 13.41 22.27
CA GLY A 188 -10.00 12.67 21.09
C GLY A 188 -8.63 12.05 21.35
N ILE A 189 -8.40 10.87 20.81
CA ILE A 189 -7.11 10.19 20.80
C ILE A 189 -6.85 9.52 19.47
N ILE A 190 -5.59 9.44 19.11
CA ILE A 190 -5.09 8.55 18.06
C ILE A 190 -4.37 7.39 18.74
N VAL A 191 -4.74 6.17 18.40
CA VAL A 191 -4.07 4.97 18.87
C VAL A 191 -3.21 4.42 17.75
N GLY A 192 -1.89 4.56 17.92
CA GLY A 192 -0.91 4.05 16.95
C GLY A 192 -0.35 2.70 17.36
N ILE A 193 -0.38 1.74 16.43
CA ILE A 193 0.44 0.54 16.52
C ILE A 193 1.68 0.72 15.63
N HIS A 194 2.85 0.57 16.23
CA HIS A 194 4.13 0.82 15.60
C HIS A 194 5.00 -0.42 15.66
N ALA A 195 5.52 -0.86 14.52
CA ALA A 195 6.41 -2.00 14.42
C ALA A 195 7.12 -2.01 13.06
N PRO A 196 8.21 -2.77 12.89
CA PRO A 196 8.81 -3.02 11.60
C PRO A 196 7.77 -3.53 10.58
N GLU A 197 7.95 -3.20 9.29
CA GLU A 197 6.98 -3.50 8.23
C GLU A 197 6.55 -4.97 8.19
N ALA A 198 7.51 -5.91 8.30
CA ALA A 198 7.22 -7.34 8.29
C ALA A 198 6.32 -7.77 9.47
N MET A 199 6.54 -7.16 10.64
CA MET A 199 5.71 -7.42 11.81
C MET A 199 4.30 -6.86 11.62
N LEU A 200 4.16 -5.63 11.08
CA LEU A 200 2.85 -5.05 10.79
C LEU A 200 2.06 -5.88 9.79
N GLN A 201 2.71 -6.45 8.77
CA GLN A 201 2.07 -7.36 7.81
C GLN A 201 1.60 -8.65 8.49
N GLY A 202 2.42 -9.24 9.36
CA GLY A 202 2.04 -10.42 10.12
C GLY A 202 0.86 -10.16 11.05
N LEU A 203 0.86 -9.03 11.78
CA LEU A 203 -0.25 -8.65 12.65
C LEU A 203 -1.54 -8.36 11.85
N ALA A 204 -1.42 -7.78 10.65
CA ALA A 204 -2.54 -7.58 9.75
C ALA A 204 -3.15 -8.94 9.31
N ALA A 205 -2.31 -9.92 8.96
CA ALA A 205 -2.78 -11.26 8.59
C ALA A 205 -3.52 -11.96 9.74
N ILE A 206 -3.03 -11.83 10.98
CA ILE A 206 -3.74 -12.34 12.17
C ILE A 206 -5.09 -11.63 12.34
N SER A 207 -5.13 -10.33 12.15
CA SER A 207 -6.35 -9.55 12.25
C SER A 207 -7.39 -9.93 11.19
N ASP A 208 -6.96 -10.19 9.95
CA ASP A 208 -7.82 -10.66 8.86
C ASP A 208 -8.36 -12.08 9.10
N ASN A 209 -7.58 -12.92 9.77
CA ASN A 209 -7.96 -14.31 10.08
C ASN A 209 -8.77 -14.45 11.39
N ARG A 210 -9.15 -13.36 12.07
CA ARG A 210 -9.79 -13.35 13.40
C ARG A 210 -11.05 -14.21 13.51
N ASP A 211 -11.81 -14.34 12.40
CA ASP A 211 -13.07 -15.09 12.40
C ASP A 211 -12.82 -16.61 12.31
N ASN A 212 -11.68 -17.02 11.74
CA ASN A 212 -11.27 -18.42 11.61
C ASN A 212 -10.39 -18.88 12.79
N ASP A 213 -9.58 -17.98 13.35
CA ASP A 213 -8.68 -18.25 14.48
C ASP A 213 -8.80 -17.18 15.56
N ARG A 214 -9.91 -17.25 16.27
CA ARG A 214 -10.22 -16.32 17.37
C ARG A 214 -9.21 -16.41 18.52
N GLU A 215 -8.69 -17.59 18.79
CA GLU A 215 -7.77 -17.80 19.89
C GLU A 215 -6.44 -17.10 19.66
N THR A 216 -5.85 -17.25 18.48
CA THR A 216 -4.63 -16.51 18.10
C THR A 216 -4.84 -15.01 18.09
N PHE A 217 -5.97 -14.55 17.56
CA PHE A 217 -6.29 -13.12 17.57
C PHE A 217 -6.33 -12.56 19.01
N GLU A 218 -7.05 -13.21 19.93
CA GLU A 218 -7.18 -12.77 21.31
C GLU A 218 -5.85 -12.85 22.08
N PHE A 219 -5.04 -13.86 21.80
CA PHE A 219 -3.69 -14.01 22.34
C PHE A 219 -2.80 -12.80 21.95
N TRP A 220 -2.77 -12.45 20.67
CA TRP A 220 -1.96 -11.31 20.20
C TRP A 220 -2.48 -9.98 20.71
N ALA A 221 -3.80 -9.81 20.77
CA ALA A 221 -4.39 -8.61 21.39
C ALA A 221 -3.96 -8.44 22.83
N ASP A 222 -3.94 -9.55 23.62
CA ASP A 222 -3.50 -9.55 25.01
C ASP A 222 -2.00 -9.26 25.17
N MET A 223 -1.17 -9.88 24.33
CA MET A 223 0.28 -9.68 24.35
C MET A 223 0.66 -8.23 24.01
N ILE A 224 0.01 -7.62 23.01
CA ILE A 224 0.21 -6.23 22.63
C ILE A 224 -0.28 -5.30 23.76
N ALA A 225 -1.45 -5.56 24.32
CA ALA A 225 -2.02 -4.78 25.44
C ALA A 225 -1.07 -4.74 26.64
N LYS A 226 -0.40 -5.86 26.93
CA LYS A 226 0.57 -6.01 28.04
C LYS A 226 1.98 -5.53 27.68
N ASN A 227 2.23 -4.99 26.50
CA ASN A 227 3.56 -4.62 25.97
C ASN A 227 4.57 -5.78 26.01
N LYS A 228 4.12 -7.01 25.76
CA LYS A 228 4.96 -8.23 25.80
C LYS A 228 5.47 -8.66 24.43
N VAL A 229 5.14 -7.94 23.36
CA VAL A 229 5.64 -8.23 22.01
C VAL A 229 6.83 -7.32 21.72
N PRO A 230 8.05 -7.86 21.60
CA PRO A 230 9.21 -7.08 21.21
C PRO A 230 8.97 -6.37 19.88
N SER A 231 9.52 -5.18 19.73
CA SER A 231 9.39 -4.36 18.51
C SER A 231 7.98 -3.91 18.15
N VAL A 232 6.96 -4.20 18.98
CA VAL A 232 5.60 -3.67 18.80
C VAL A 232 5.29 -2.68 19.90
N THR A 233 4.92 -1.46 19.52
CA THR A 233 4.54 -0.41 20.47
C THR A 233 3.11 0.01 20.21
N LEU A 234 2.24 -0.08 21.23
CA LEU A 234 0.90 0.49 21.22
C LEU A 234 0.94 1.83 21.97
N LYS A 235 0.87 2.94 21.24
CA LYS A 235 1.02 4.30 21.78
C LYS A 235 -0.26 5.10 21.58
N MET A 236 -0.64 5.84 22.64
CA MET A 236 -1.75 6.79 22.60
C MET A 236 -1.19 8.20 22.38
N TYR A 237 -1.83 8.93 21.50
CA TYR A 237 -1.54 10.34 21.26
C TYR A 237 -2.78 11.16 21.56
N HIS A 238 -2.60 12.19 22.35
CA HIS A 238 -3.69 13.13 22.63
C HIS A 238 -4.04 13.92 21.37
N CYS A 239 -5.30 13.90 20.99
CA CYS A 239 -5.86 14.65 19.90
C CYS A 239 -6.89 15.65 20.46
N PRO A 240 -6.52 16.92 20.67
CA PRO A 240 -7.43 17.90 21.21
C PRO A 240 -8.66 18.07 20.33
N LEU A 241 -9.83 17.96 20.94
CA LEU A 241 -11.08 18.35 20.31
C LEU A 241 -11.30 19.85 20.58
N ASN A 242 -11.40 20.63 19.52
CA ASN A 242 -11.42 22.09 19.57
C ASN A 242 -12.58 22.63 18.74
N ASP A 243 -13.48 23.36 19.37
CA ASP A 243 -14.65 23.93 18.72
C ASP A 243 -14.30 24.84 17.54
N GLN A 244 -13.20 25.58 17.62
CA GLN A 244 -12.74 26.40 16.50
C GLN A 244 -12.30 25.54 15.32
N LEU A 245 -11.56 24.45 15.57
CA LEU A 245 -11.14 23.54 14.49
C LEU A 245 -12.35 22.78 13.92
N MET A 246 -13.32 22.38 14.76
CA MET A 246 -14.58 21.80 14.30
C MET A 246 -15.32 22.74 13.35
N SER A 247 -15.48 24.03 13.75
CA SER A 247 -16.12 25.04 12.91
C SER A 247 -15.34 25.32 11.62
N LEU A 248 -14.00 25.25 11.63
CA LEU A 248 -13.22 25.34 10.42
C LEU A 248 -13.44 24.15 9.49
N CYS A 249 -13.56 22.92 10.06
CA CYS A 249 -13.92 21.74 9.28
C CYS A 249 -15.31 21.89 8.62
N GLU A 250 -16.31 22.32 9.37
CA GLU A 250 -17.66 22.59 8.85
C GLU A 250 -17.63 23.62 7.71
N ASN A 251 -16.93 24.73 7.94
CA ASN A 251 -16.86 25.83 6.97
C ASN A 251 -16.14 25.39 5.68
N VAL A 252 -14.97 24.73 5.79
CA VAL A 252 -14.22 24.33 4.60
C VAL A 252 -14.98 23.29 3.78
N VAL A 253 -15.65 22.34 4.44
CA VAL A 253 -16.46 21.33 3.77
C VAL A 253 -17.62 21.97 3.02
N GLN A 254 -18.40 22.83 3.70
CA GLN A 254 -19.53 23.52 3.07
C GLN A 254 -19.07 24.40 1.91
N THR A 255 -18.04 25.23 2.13
CA THR A 255 -17.55 26.17 1.12
C THR A 255 -17.01 25.43 -0.11
N ARG A 256 -16.16 24.40 0.08
CA ARG A 256 -15.60 23.64 -1.06
C ARG A 256 -16.66 22.85 -1.80
N TRP A 257 -17.69 22.40 -1.10
CA TRP A 257 -18.84 21.76 -1.74
C TRP A 257 -19.62 22.75 -2.60
N ASP A 258 -20.02 23.88 -2.04
CA ASP A 258 -20.87 24.85 -2.73
C ASP A 258 -20.15 25.58 -3.86
N GLU A 259 -18.91 25.99 -3.64
CA GLU A 259 -18.16 26.82 -4.62
C GLU A 259 -17.60 26.00 -5.78
N TYR A 260 -17.29 24.72 -5.56
CA TYR A 260 -16.61 23.88 -6.55
C TYR A 260 -17.44 22.67 -6.95
N VAL A 261 -17.81 21.79 -6.00
CA VAL A 261 -18.48 20.53 -6.35
C VAL A 261 -19.86 20.80 -6.95
N MET A 262 -20.68 21.61 -6.29
CA MET A 262 -22.03 21.96 -6.80
C MET A 262 -21.99 22.78 -8.08
N GLN A 263 -20.90 23.48 -8.35
CA GLN A 263 -20.70 24.26 -9.57
C GLN A 263 -20.04 23.46 -10.69
N GLY A 264 -19.63 22.21 -10.44
CA GLY A 264 -18.87 21.41 -11.40
C GLY A 264 -17.48 22.00 -11.72
N LYS A 265 -16.91 22.80 -10.81
CA LYS A 265 -15.65 23.51 -11.02
C LYS A 265 -14.50 22.77 -10.35
N LEU A 266 -13.40 22.63 -11.07
CA LEU A 266 -12.13 22.20 -10.49
C LEU A 266 -11.54 23.31 -9.62
N LEU A 267 -10.83 22.94 -8.55
CA LEU A 267 -10.14 23.89 -7.68
C LEU A 267 -9.04 24.64 -8.45
N ILE A 268 -8.32 23.89 -9.30
CA ILE A 268 -7.40 24.44 -10.29
C ILE A 268 -8.09 24.32 -11.65
N PRO A 269 -8.46 25.42 -12.28
CA PRO A 269 -9.09 25.37 -13.59
C PRO A 269 -8.17 24.69 -14.61
N GLU A 270 -8.73 23.81 -15.45
CA GLU A 270 -7.95 23.16 -16.54
C GLU A 270 -7.20 24.19 -17.41
N LYS A 271 -7.76 25.40 -17.57
CA LYS A 271 -7.12 26.50 -18.30
C LYS A 271 -5.87 27.08 -17.63
N SER A 272 -5.68 26.93 -16.32
CA SER A 272 -4.45 27.35 -15.64
C SER A 272 -3.29 26.40 -15.90
N LEU A 273 -3.57 25.23 -16.46
CA LEU A 273 -2.59 24.24 -16.95
C LEU A 273 -2.31 24.38 -18.45
N GLN A 274 -2.86 25.39 -19.14
CA GLN A 274 -2.41 25.68 -20.50
C GLN A 274 -0.96 26.18 -20.43
N LEU A 275 -0.06 25.25 -20.69
CA LEU A 275 1.32 25.56 -21.01
C LEU A 275 1.31 26.60 -22.14
N SER A 276 2.20 27.57 -22.08
CA SER A 276 2.45 28.44 -23.23
C SER A 276 2.77 27.57 -24.46
N GLU A 277 2.51 28.05 -25.67
CA GLU A 277 2.82 27.30 -26.89
C GLU A 277 4.26 26.79 -26.90
N ASP A 278 5.22 27.59 -26.43
CA ASP A 278 6.63 27.19 -26.30
C ASP A 278 6.82 26.03 -25.32
N ASN A 279 6.12 26.04 -24.19
CA ASN A 279 6.19 24.96 -23.21
C ASN A 279 5.45 23.70 -23.71
N LEU A 280 4.37 23.82 -24.48
CA LEU A 280 3.72 22.70 -25.14
C LEU A 280 4.65 22.02 -26.14
N MET A 281 5.32 22.81 -27.02
CA MET A 281 6.31 22.28 -27.95
C MET A 281 7.49 21.63 -27.22
N LEU A 282 7.95 22.22 -26.11
CA LEU A 282 9.01 21.64 -25.29
C LEU A 282 8.58 20.31 -24.66
N VAL A 283 7.36 20.22 -24.10
CA VAL A 283 6.83 18.99 -23.53
C VAL A 283 6.69 17.92 -24.61
N GLU A 284 6.16 18.25 -25.79
CA GLU A 284 6.03 17.32 -26.90
C GLU A 284 7.40 16.78 -27.33
N LYS A 285 8.40 17.65 -27.47
CA LYS A 285 9.78 17.27 -27.76
C LYS A 285 10.34 16.32 -26.69
N LEU A 286 10.19 16.68 -25.41
CA LEU A 286 10.68 15.85 -24.30
C LEU A 286 9.97 14.50 -24.24
N MET A 287 8.66 14.44 -24.55
CA MET A 287 7.93 13.16 -24.66
C MET A 287 8.45 12.31 -25.83
N GLN A 288 8.75 12.92 -26.97
CA GLN A 288 9.35 12.23 -28.10
C GLN A 288 10.74 11.70 -27.74
N ASP A 289 11.58 12.50 -27.10
CA ASP A 289 12.91 12.09 -26.64
C ASP A 289 12.82 10.96 -25.61
N ALA A 290 11.89 11.03 -24.64
CA ALA A 290 11.64 9.95 -23.69
C ALA A 290 11.17 8.67 -24.37
N THR A 291 10.30 8.77 -25.39
CA THR A 291 9.84 7.63 -26.19
C THR A 291 11.00 6.99 -26.93
N ASN A 292 11.86 7.77 -27.55
CA ASN A 292 13.04 7.30 -28.25
C ASN A 292 14.02 6.60 -27.29
N MET A 293 14.27 7.20 -26.12
CA MET A 293 15.14 6.59 -25.09
C MET A 293 14.58 5.26 -24.58
N MET A 294 13.26 5.18 -24.34
CA MET A 294 12.60 3.92 -23.95
C MET A 294 12.72 2.85 -25.02
N ALA A 295 12.56 3.23 -26.29
CA ALA A 295 12.74 2.30 -27.43
C ALA A 295 14.18 1.79 -27.52
N LEU A 296 15.16 2.68 -27.39
CA LEU A 296 16.58 2.31 -27.36
C LEU A 296 16.91 1.41 -26.17
N GLN A 297 16.41 1.73 -24.98
CA GLN A 297 16.57 0.89 -23.80
C GLN A 297 16.01 -0.52 -24.03
N ARG A 298 14.82 -0.62 -24.64
CA ARG A 298 14.21 -1.92 -24.96
C ARG A 298 15.08 -2.70 -25.93
N ILE A 299 15.49 -2.09 -27.05
CA ILE A 299 16.34 -2.74 -28.08
C ILE A 299 17.68 -3.18 -27.46
N THR A 300 18.29 -2.31 -26.66
CA THR A 300 19.56 -2.61 -25.98
C THR A 300 19.40 -3.76 -25.00
N THR A 301 18.30 -3.78 -24.25
CA THR A 301 17.99 -4.87 -23.31
C THR A 301 17.74 -6.19 -24.02
N GLU A 302 17.03 -6.19 -25.12
CA GLU A 302 16.80 -7.39 -25.94
C GLU A 302 18.11 -7.93 -26.54
N ARG A 303 18.94 -7.04 -27.13
CA ARG A 303 20.26 -7.42 -27.67
C ARG A 303 21.19 -7.95 -26.60
N LEU A 304 21.16 -7.36 -25.39
CA LEU A 304 21.95 -7.83 -24.25
C LEU A 304 21.52 -9.25 -23.86
N LYS A 305 20.21 -9.52 -23.78
CA LYS A 305 19.66 -10.87 -23.50
C LYS A 305 20.09 -11.90 -24.56
N GLU A 306 20.01 -11.52 -25.84
CA GLU A 306 20.47 -12.41 -26.92
C GLU A 306 21.97 -12.69 -26.84
N THR A 307 22.76 -11.67 -26.53
CA THR A 307 24.21 -11.81 -26.38
C THR A 307 24.55 -12.67 -25.17
N ASP A 308 23.89 -12.46 -24.05
CA ASP A 308 24.00 -13.29 -22.84
C ASP A 308 23.67 -14.75 -23.15
N ALA A 309 22.60 -15.01 -23.89
CA ALA A 309 22.22 -16.36 -24.28
C ALA A 309 23.29 -17.01 -25.18
N LYS A 310 23.81 -16.27 -26.17
CA LYS A 310 24.88 -16.76 -27.06
C LYS A 310 26.15 -17.09 -26.28
N ILE A 311 26.58 -16.18 -25.38
CA ILE A 311 27.78 -16.41 -24.57
C ILE A 311 27.55 -17.56 -23.58
N THR A 312 26.37 -17.65 -22.97
CA THR A 312 26.02 -18.75 -22.07
C THR A 312 26.11 -20.09 -22.79
N ASN A 313 25.58 -20.20 -24.00
CA ASN A 313 25.66 -21.42 -24.80
C ASN A 313 27.11 -21.79 -25.17
N LEU A 314 27.93 -20.80 -25.51
CA LEU A 314 29.34 -21.02 -25.86
C LEU A 314 30.19 -21.38 -24.64
N LEU A 315 29.86 -20.91 -23.45
CA LEU A 315 30.59 -21.16 -22.22
C LEU A 315 30.09 -22.38 -21.44
N GLN A 316 29.09 -23.08 -21.96
CA GLN A 316 28.56 -24.28 -21.30
C GLN A 316 29.64 -25.34 -21.16
N GLY A 317 29.97 -25.73 -19.95
CA GLY A 317 31.07 -26.68 -19.64
C GLY A 317 32.48 -26.12 -19.69
N VAL A 318 32.67 -24.84 -19.99
CA VAL A 318 33.99 -24.19 -20.09
C VAL A 318 34.40 -23.64 -18.72
N ASN A 319 35.66 -23.89 -18.34
CA ASN A 319 36.26 -23.22 -17.19
C ASN A 319 36.56 -21.75 -17.53
N THR A 320 35.66 -20.86 -17.15
CA THR A 320 35.75 -19.42 -17.47
C THR A 320 37.00 -18.74 -16.90
N LYS A 321 37.56 -19.27 -15.82
CA LYS A 321 38.84 -18.74 -15.23
C LYS A 321 40.09 -18.99 -16.10
N ALA A 322 39.99 -19.98 -16.99
CA ALA A 322 41.08 -20.32 -17.91
C ALA A 322 41.06 -19.50 -19.21
N LEU A 323 40.00 -18.69 -19.44
CA LEU A 323 39.89 -17.88 -20.65
C LEU A 323 40.88 -16.70 -20.61
N PRO A 324 41.74 -16.53 -21.61
CA PRO A 324 42.87 -15.57 -21.56
C PRO A 324 42.43 -14.10 -21.58
N PHE A 325 41.19 -13.81 -21.97
CA PHE A 325 40.68 -12.45 -22.09
C PHE A 325 39.84 -11.99 -20.87
N VAL A 326 39.40 -12.90 -19.98
CA VAL A 326 38.51 -12.57 -18.84
C VAL A 326 39.10 -11.52 -17.91
N ASN A 327 40.43 -11.58 -17.69
CA ASN A 327 41.12 -10.62 -16.84
C ASN A 327 41.42 -9.26 -17.53
N LYS A 328 41.30 -9.21 -18.87
CA LYS A 328 41.58 -8.01 -19.67
C LYS A 328 40.34 -7.24 -20.05
N HIS A 329 39.13 -7.88 -19.99
CA HIS A 329 37.89 -7.26 -20.38
C HIS A 329 37.30 -6.40 -19.24
N PRO A 330 36.72 -5.22 -19.55
CA PRO A 330 36.13 -4.35 -18.54
C PRO A 330 34.85 -4.95 -17.89
N ILE A 331 34.28 -5.98 -18.48
CA ILE A 331 33.11 -6.70 -17.95
C ILE A 331 33.56 -7.97 -17.25
N ASN A 332 33.03 -8.20 -16.06
CA ASN A 332 33.24 -9.45 -15.33
C ASN A 332 32.20 -10.50 -15.78
N ILE A 333 32.72 -11.73 -15.95
CA ILE A 333 31.86 -12.90 -16.18
C ILE A 333 31.68 -13.61 -14.84
N ALA A 334 30.48 -13.64 -14.30
CA ALA A 334 30.11 -14.43 -13.13
C ALA A 334 29.22 -15.60 -13.57
N SER A 335 29.59 -16.81 -13.17
CA SER A 335 28.78 -17.99 -13.37
C SER A 335 27.94 -18.27 -12.13
N ARG A 336 26.66 -18.52 -12.31
CA ARG A 336 25.74 -18.95 -11.25
C ARG A 336 24.98 -20.15 -11.75
N SER A 337 25.00 -21.26 -11.00
CA SER A 337 24.10 -22.36 -11.31
C SER A 337 22.66 -21.93 -10.97
N THR A 338 21.76 -22.18 -11.87
CA THR A 338 20.32 -21.96 -11.69
C THR A 338 19.63 -23.32 -11.77
N PHE A 339 18.59 -23.48 -10.99
CA PHE A 339 17.76 -24.67 -10.98
C PHE A 339 16.40 -24.32 -11.54
N ASP A 340 15.97 -25.02 -12.60
CA ASP A 340 14.66 -24.85 -13.18
C ASP A 340 13.61 -25.51 -12.27
N LYS A 341 13.06 -24.69 -11.39
CA LYS A 341 12.13 -25.11 -10.37
C LYS A 341 10.81 -25.58 -10.98
N ASP A 342 10.32 -24.90 -12.01
CA ASP A 342 9.00 -25.17 -12.59
C ASP A 342 9.02 -26.44 -13.42
N ALA A 343 10.06 -26.66 -14.23
CA ALA A 343 10.26 -27.90 -14.95
C ALA A 343 10.44 -29.10 -13.99
N ALA A 344 11.17 -28.92 -12.90
CA ALA A 344 11.37 -29.95 -11.89
C ALA A 344 10.08 -30.33 -11.15
N ILE A 345 9.24 -29.34 -10.80
CA ILE A 345 7.92 -29.57 -10.20
C ILE A 345 7.01 -30.30 -11.17
N SER A 346 7.01 -29.90 -12.45
CA SER A 346 6.21 -30.57 -13.47
C SER A 346 6.62 -32.02 -13.68
N ALA A 347 7.92 -32.33 -13.63
CA ALA A 347 8.42 -33.69 -13.70
C ALA A 347 7.98 -34.55 -12.49
N LEU A 348 8.01 -33.97 -11.27
CA LEU A 348 7.52 -34.63 -10.08
C LEU A 348 6.01 -34.88 -10.11
N ALA A 349 5.25 -33.91 -10.60
CA ALA A 349 3.81 -34.09 -10.78
C ALA A 349 3.46 -35.22 -11.75
N ALA A 350 4.26 -35.41 -12.82
CA ALA A 350 4.11 -36.50 -13.75
C ALA A 350 4.36 -37.88 -13.10
N GLU A 351 5.21 -37.94 -12.06
CA GLU A 351 5.47 -39.14 -11.25
C GLU A 351 4.49 -39.28 -10.06
N GLY A 352 3.44 -38.43 -10.00
CA GLY A 352 2.40 -38.50 -8.97
C GLY A 352 2.79 -37.92 -7.61
N VAL A 353 3.86 -37.13 -7.54
CA VAL A 353 4.28 -36.46 -6.31
C VAL A 353 3.52 -35.12 -6.20
N GLU A 354 2.72 -34.97 -5.14
CA GLU A 354 1.97 -33.74 -4.94
C GLU A 354 2.86 -32.58 -4.44
N SER A 355 2.47 -31.35 -4.75
CA SER A 355 3.25 -30.15 -4.42
C SER A 355 3.45 -29.97 -2.91
N GLU A 356 2.55 -30.53 -2.10
CA GLU A 356 2.63 -30.53 -0.63
C GLU A 356 3.75 -31.42 -0.09
N ASP A 357 4.06 -32.51 -0.79
CA ASP A 357 5.13 -33.45 -0.42
C ASP A 357 6.52 -32.94 -0.82
N ILE A 358 6.58 -31.95 -1.72
CA ILE A 358 7.84 -31.34 -2.20
C ILE A 358 8.34 -30.25 -1.23
N ALA A 359 7.48 -29.74 -0.37
CA ALA A 359 7.86 -28.69 0.58
C ALA A 359 8.92 -29.19 1.56
N SER A 360 10.05 -28.48 1.65
CA SER A 360 11.06 -28.81 2.65
C SER A 360 10.46 -28.71 4.05
N SER A 361 10.91 -29.60 4.94
CA SER A 361 10.49 -29.67 6.34
C SER A 361 10.87 -28.46 7.20
N GLY A 362 11.48 -27.42 6.63
CA GLY A 362 11.78 -26.17 7.31
C GLY A 362 10.67 -25.14 7.10
N PRO A 363 10.07 -24.62 8.18
CA PRO A 363 9.06 -23.59 8.03
C PRO A 363 9.68 -22.32 7.41
N ARG A 364 9.16 -21.89 6.26
CA ARG A 364 9.29 -20.51 5.82
C ARG A 364 7.99 -19.81 6.15
N TYR A 365 8.05 -19.00 7.16
CA TYR A 365 6.97 -18.12 7.53
C TYR A 365 7.15 -16.80 6.79
N ASP A 366 6.10 -16.19 6.31
CA ASP A 366 6.12 -14.82 5.76
C ASP A 366 6.57 -13.82 6.82
N SER A 367 6.51 -14.24 8.06
CA SER A 367 6.95 -13.50 9.21
C SER A 367 7.61 -14.46 10.20
N ASN A 368 8.86 -14.84 9.94
CA ASN A 368 9.64 -15.71 10.84
C ASN A 368 9.63 -15.22 12.29
N MET A 369 9.68 -13.89 12.49
CA MET A 369 9.61 -13.32 13.82
C MET A 369 8.26 -13.56 14.50
N LEU A 370 7.15 -13.37 13.78
CA LEU A 370 5.83 -13.47 14.36
C LEU A 370 5.52 -14.90 14.83
N ILE A 371 5.86 -15.88 14.02
CA ILE A 371 5.61 -17.29 14.34
C ILE A 371 6.59 -17.81 15.40
N HIS A 372 7.84 -17.37 15.36
CA HIS A 372 8.80 -17.66 16.41
C HIS A 372 8.33 -17.09 17.76
N GLU A 373 7.83 -15.87 17.80
CA GLU A 373 7.25 -15.30 19.00
C GLU A 373 5.97 -16.02 19.43
N LEU A 374 5.12 -16.41 18.49
CA LEU A 374 3.93 -17.19 18.77
C LEU A 374 4.28 -18.52 19.43
N GLN A 375 5.23 -19.30 18.88
CA GLN A 375 5.70 -20.56 19.44
C GLN A 375 6.38 -20.40 20.79
N ARG A 376 7.06 -19.27 21.02
CA ARG A 376 7.71 -18.98 22.30
C ARG A 376 6.72 -18.75 23.44
N TYR A 377 5.59 -18.10 23.16
CA TYR A 377 4.59 -17.75 24.18
C TYR A 377 3.42 -18.74 24.27
N LYS A 378 3.19 -19.50 23.23
CA LYS A 378 2.15 -20.54 23.15
C LYS A 378 2.67 -21.76 22.38
N PRO A 379 3.49 -22.61 23.05
CA PRO A 379 4.17 -23.74 22.40
C PRO A 379 3.25 -24.76 21.72
N ASP A 380 2.03 -24.89 22.21
CA ASP A 380 1.03 -25.88 21.78
C ASP A 380 0.17 -25.39 20.60
N ILE A 381 0.39 -24.16 20.11
CA ILE A 381 -0.38 -23.66 18.98
C ILE A 381 0.04 -24.39 17.70
N ASP A 382 -0.96 -24.84 16.94
CA ASP A 382 -0.71 -25.33 15.59
C ASP A 382 -0.31 -24.19 14.65
N THR A 383 0.98 -24.16 14.33
CA THR A 383 1.54 -23.15 13.43
C THR A 383 1.53 -23.58 11.97
N GLU A 384 1.08 -24.80 11.66
CA GLU A 384 1.07 -25.33 10.28
C GLU A 384 0.19 -24.48 9.35
N GLN A 385 -0.94 -24.00 9.88
CA GLN A 385 -1.87 -23.13 9.13
C GLN A 385 -1.27 -21.79 8.72
N TYR A 386 -0.16 -21.35 9.36
CA TYR A 386 0.54 -20.12 9.02
C TYR A 386 1.79 -20.36 8.16
N LYS A 387 2.09 -21.63 7.86
CA LYS A 387 3.23 -21.98 7.00
C LYS A 387 2.85 -21.83 5.55
N ILE A 388 3.63 -21.06 4.81
CA ILE A 388 3.56 -21.05 3.36
C ILE A 388 4.28 -22.29 2.86
N LYS A 389 3.52 -23.25 2.39
CA LYS A 389 4.02 -24.48 1.77
C LYS A 389 4.47 -24.18 0.34
N THR A 390 5.53 -23.40 0.17
CA THR A 390 6.16 -23.19 -1.15
C THR A 390 7.31 -24.16 -1.35
N PRO A 391 7.33 -24.90 -2.46
CA PRO A 391 8.44 -25.79 -2.77
C PRO A 391 9.78 -25.03 -2.81
N THR A 392 10.75 -25.46 -2.02
CA THR A 392 12.10 -24.91 -2.01
C THR A 392 13.02 -25.73 -2.90
N ILE A 393 14.10 -25.14 -3.43
CA ILE A 393 15.06 -25.86 -4.27
C ILE A 393 15.62 -27.10 -3.57
N PRO A 394 16.03 -27.07 -2.28
CA PRO A 394 16.45 -28.28 -1.56
C PRO A 394 15.33 -29.33 -1.44
N GLY A 395 14.09 -28.91 -1.16
CA GLY A 395 12.95 -29.81 -1.08
C GLY A 395 12.66 -30.49 -2.42
N ILE A 396 12.65 -29.72 -3.52
CA ILE A 396 12.46 -30.25 -4.87
C ILE A 396 13.58 -31.25 -5.22
N LYS A 397 14.86 -30.93 -4.97
CA LYS A 397 15.98 -31.84 -5.23
C LYS A 397 15.87 -33.12 -4.41
N GLY A 398 15.44 -33.03 -3.15
CA GLY A 398 15.18 -34.20 -2.30
C GLY A 398 14.07 -35.08 -2.87
N ALA A 399 12.95 -34.50 -3.28
CA ALA A 399 11.82 -35.21 -3.87
C ALA A 399 12.20 -35.90 -5.21
N LEU A 400 12.91 -35.17 -6.09
CA LEU A 400 13.44 -35.75 -7.34
C LEU A 400 14.30 -37.00 -7.07
N LYS A 401 15.23 -36.89 -6.12
CA LYS A 401 16.07 -38.01 -5.73
C LYS A 401 15.26 -39.20 -5.17
N SER A 402 14.25 -38.94 -4.37
CA SER A 402 13.35 -39.97 -3.83
C SER A 402 12.49 -40.63 -4.90
N ALA A 403 12.10 -39.86 -5.93
CA ALA A 403 11.40 -40.36 -7.11
C ALA A 403 12.32 -41.05 -8.14
N GLY A 404 13.62 -41.16 -7.88
CA GLY A 404 14.59 -41.75 -8.79
C GLY A 404 14.93 -40.88 -10.02
N LEU A 405 14.58 -39.60 -9.99
CA LEU A 405 14.84 -38.65 -11.07
C LEU A 405 16.18 -37.93 -10.84
N ASP A 406 16.94 -37.72 -11.92
CA ASP A 406 18.20 -37.00 -11.87
C ASP A 406 17.95 -35.48 -11.82
N TYR A 407 18.15 -34.89 -10.65
CA TYR A 407 17.94 -33.43 -10.47
C TYR A 407 18.92 -32.56 -11.27
N THR A 408 20.04 -33.12 -11.73
CA THR A 408 21.03 -32.37 -12.53
C THR A 408 20.47 -31.96 -13.89
N LEU A 409 19.45 -32.66 -14.39
CA LEU A 409 18.74 -32.31 -15.63
C LEU A 409 18.04 -30.94 -15.54
N PHE A 410 17.75 -30.44 -14.34
CA PHE A 410 17.10 -29.17 -14.08
C PHE A 410 18.08 -28.06 -13.67
N GLU A 411 19.38 -28.37 -13.66
CA GLU A 411 20.42 -27.39 -13.37
C GLU A 411 20.95 -26.78 -14.65
N ALA A 412 20.99 -25.45 -14.71
CA ALA A 412 21.62 -24.70 -15.77
C ALA A 412 22.62 -23.70 -15.18
N THR A 413 23.71 -23.45 -15.88
CA THR A 413 24.62 -22.39 -15.51
C THR A 413 24.26 -21.13 -16.26
N LYS A 414 23.85 -20.09 -15.53
CA LYS A 414 23.68 -18.74 -16.07
C LYS A 414 24.94 -17.93 -15.86
N TYR A 415 25.35 -17.25 -16.92
CA TYR A 415 26.43 -16.27 -16.86
C TYR A 415 25.79 -14.87 -16.77
N SER A 416 26.32 -14.03 -15.90
CA SER A 416 25.90 -12.63 -15.79
C SER A 416 27.10 -11.75 -16.07
N PHE A 417 26.82 -10.63 -16.71
CA PHE A 417 27.81 -9.65 -17.10
C PHE A 417 27.50 -8.37 -16.33
N ALA A 418 28.50 -7.79 -15.71
CA ALA A 418 28.40 -6.55 -15.00
C ALA A 418 29.70 -5.75 -15.14
N PRO A 419 29.65 -4.41 -15.13
CA PRO A 419 30.83 -3.59 -15.05
C PRO A 419 31.72 -4.02 -13.87
N SER A 420 33.01 -4.06 -14.10
CA SER A 420 33.94 -4.44 -13.05
C SER A 420 33.98 -3.38 -11.94
N LYS A 421 34.06 -3.82 -10.69
CA LYS A 421 34.27 -2.92 -9.54
C LYS A 421 35.73 -2.47 -9.40
N SER A 422 36.63 -3.02 -10.20
CA SER A 422 38.03 -2.57 -10.25
C SER A 422 38.10 -1.18 -10.88
N LYS A 423 38.80 -0.24 -10.24
CA LYS A 423 38.89 1.17 -10.68
C LYS A 423 39.32 1.30 -12.14
N ALA A 424 40.40 0.59 -12.55
CA ALA A 424 40.91 0.65 -13.93
C ALA A 424 39.90 0.10 -14.97
N LYS A 425 39.09 -0.92 -14.61
CA LYS A 425 38.10 -1.48 -15.51
C LYS A 425 36.80 -0.65 -15.53
N ALA A 426 36.48 0.04 -14.43
CA ALA A 426 35.37 0.99 -14.39
C ALA A 426 35.70 2.20 -15.24
N GLU A 427 36.89 2.73 -15.20
CA GLU A 427 37.36 3.85 -16.08
C GLU A 427 37.26 3.44 -17.57
N ALA A 428 37.70 2.25 -17.93
CA ALA A 428 37.58 1.73 -19.29
C ALA A 428 36.11 1.54 -19.74
N PHE A 429 35.21 1.21 -18.82
CA PHE A 429 33.78 1.11 -19.12
C PHE A 429 33.16 2.48 -19.35
N GLU A 430 33.48 3.49 -18.53
CA GLU A 430 33.05 4.88 -18.71
C GLU A 430 33.55 5.46 -20.03
N GLU A 431 34.75 5.11 -20.48
CA GLU A 431 35.27 5.53 -21.78
C GLU A 431 34.42 5.01 -22.95
N VAL A 432 33.94 3.75 -22.85
CA VAL A 432 33.03 3.17 -23.83
C VAL A 432 31.66 3.87 -23.79
N VAL A 433 31.13 4.18 -22.61
CA VAL A 433 29.85 4.92 -22.44
C VAL A 433 29.97 6.30 -23.11
N ASN A 434 31.03 7.06 -22.81
CA ASN A 434 31.25 8.40 -23.38
C ASN A 434 31.40 8.39 -24.91
N GLN A 435 32.04 7.36 -25.50
CA GLN A 435 32.13 7.19 -26.95
C GLN A 435 30.74 6.98 -27.58
N HIS A 436 29.87 6.21 -26.94
CA HIS A 436 28.52 5.98 -27.43
C HIS A 436 27.59 7.20 -27.23
N GLU A 437 27.72 7.92 -26.12
CA GLU A 437 26.98 9.16 -25.91
C GLU A 437 27.35 10.22 -26.95
N SER A 438 28.64 10.34 -27.26
CA SER A 438 29.10 11.25 -28.31
C SER A 438 28.57 10.90 -29.70
N SER A 439 28.40 9.63 -30.00
CA SER A 439 27.81 9.19 -31.27
C SER A 439 26.30 9.39 -31.37
N LEU A 440 25.58 9.36 -30.22
CA LEU A 440 24.14 9.62 -30.15
C LEU A 440 23.82 11.11 -30.19
N SER A 441 24.72 11.97 -29.76
CA SER A 441 24.56 13.44 -29.83
C SER A 441 24.78 14.03 -31.22
N MET A 442 25.30 13.24 -32.17
CA MET A 442 25.53 13.64 -33.57
C MET A 442 24.44 13.19 -34.54
N THR A 443 23.44 12.45 -34.04
CA THR A 443 22.23 12.04 -34.79
C THR A 443 21.01 12.80 -34.30
#